data_b7d48c10b8f5f97b7b87f5659e149a9b
#
_entry.id   b7d48c10b8f5f97b7b87f5659e149a9b
#
_cell.length_a   1.000
_cell.length_b   1.000
_cell.length_c   1.000
_cell.angle_alpha   90.00
_cell.angle_beta   90.00
_cell.angle_gamma   90.00
#
_symmetry.space_group_name_H-M   'P 1'
#
loop_
_entity.id
_entity.type
_entity.pdbx_description
1 polymer ?
#
loop_
_entity_poly.entity_id
_entity_poly.type
_entity_poly.pdbx_seq_one_letter_code
_entity_poly.pdbx_strand_id
1 'polypeptide(L)'
;GCTVLHGHGGFVIGSEMSSGARNIYVNNCLFNGTDTGLRLKSTRGRGGIVENIYVENINMVDIKGDAFTFDLYYANKPVAGKADSTTSEADAVPPVTEETPCFRNLFISNITCQGAKRAIYFNGLPEMPLDNLQLKNSLFVSEKGAELKYAKNILFDNVKIVNSQGNRLVKNNVENLTEE
;
A
#
# COMPACT_ATOMS: atom_id res chain seq x y z
N GLY A 1 -19.17 -6.17 8.28
CA GLY A 1 -18.49 -7.44 8.55
C GLY A 1 -18.57 -8.40 7.38
N CYS A 2 -17.39 -8.76 6.84
CA CYS A 2 -17.28 -9.71 5.75
C CYS A 2 -16.16 -10.72 6.04
N THR A 3 -16.28 -11.92 5.50
CA THR A 3 -15.20 -12.89 5.49
C THR A 3 -14.81 -13.17 4.04
N VAL A 4 -13.50 -13.03 3.74
CA VAL A 4 -12.93 -13.33 2.43
C VAL A 4 -11.96 -14.49 2.58
N LEU A 5 -12.24 -15.59 1.87
CA LEU A 5 -11.44 -16.80 1.89
C LEU A 5 -10.76 -17.03 0.54
N HIS A 6 -9.43 -17.16 0.56
CA HIS A 6 -8.60 -17.49 -0.61
C HIS A 6 -8.81 -16.58 -1.84
N GLY A 7 -9.26 -15.36 -1.63
CA GLY A 7 -9.43 -14.37 -2.71
C GLY A 7 -8.11 -13.74 -3.15
N HIS A 8 -8.12 -13.06 -4.30
CA HIS A 8 -6.95 -12.32 -4.79
C HIS A 8 -6.60 -11.09 -3.92
N GLY A 9 -7.56 -10.58 -3.16
CA GLY A 9 -7.37 -9.55 -2.15
C GLY A 9 -8.54 -9.51 -1.18
N GLY A 10 -8.26 -9.16 0.08
CA GLY A 10 -9.30 -9.00 1.09
C GLY A 10 -10.20 -7.80 0.79
N PHE A 11 -9.59 -6.61 0.64
CA PHE A 11 -10.24 -5.41 0.12
C PHE A 11 -9.34 -4.78 -0.94
N VAL A 12 -9.89 -4.46 -2.10
CA VAL A 12 -9.12 -3.98 -3.26
C VAL A 12 -9.79 -2.77 -3.90
N ILE A 13 -9.01 -1.71 -4.16
CA ILE A 13 -9.38 -0.60 -5.04
C ILE A 13 -8.43 -0.60 -6.23
N GLY A 14 -8.98 -0.57 -7.45
CA GLY A 14 -8.19 -0.50 -8.67
C GLY A 14 -7.87 -1.88 -9.29
N SER A 15 -7.12 -1.86 -10.34
CA SER A 15 -6.37 -0.73 -10.93
C SER A 15 -7.23 0.20 -11.81
N GLU A 16 -8.41 -0.22 -12.24
CA GLU A 16 -9.36 0.58 -13.02
C GLU A 16 -10.13 1.51 -12.08
N MET A 17 -9.59 2.70 -11.82
CA MET A 17 -10.16 3.65 -10.87
C MET A 17 -10.06 5.10 -11.36
N SER A 18 -10.13 5.31 -12.67
CA SER A 18 -9.92 6.63 -13.30
C SER A 18 -10.89 7.70 -12.81
N SER A 19 -12.08 7.33 -12.35
CA SER A 19 -13.04 8.26 -11.72
C SER A 19 -12.78 8.47 -10.21
N GLY A 20 -11.76 7.81 -9.66
CA GLY A 20 -11.43 7.84 -8.23
C GLY A 20 -12.33 6.94 -7.37
N ALA A 21 -12.02 6.92 -6.08
CA ALA A 21 -12.80 6.23 -5.05
C ALA A 21 -12.68 7.02 -3.75
N ARG A 22 -13.80 7.34 -3.10
CA ARG A 22 -13.78 8.19 -1.91
C ARG A 22 -14.83 7.82 -0.89
N ASN A 23 -14.57 8.18 0.38
CA ASN A 23 -15.53 8.02 1.48
C ASN A 23 -15.94 6.55 1.67
N ILE A 24 -14.96 5.65 1.69
CA ILE A 24 -15.21 4.21 1.82
C ILE A 24 -14.87 3.77 3.24
N TYR A 25 -15.76 3.01 3.85
CA TYR A 25 -15.61 2.43 5.18
C TYR A 25 -15.57 0.91 5.08
N VAL A 26 -14.49 0.31 5.59
CA VAL A 26 -14.30 -1.14 5.67
C VAL A 26 -14.07 -1.51 7.12
N ASN A 27 -14.96 -2.29 7.71
CA ASN A 27 -14.81 -2.66 9.11
C ASN A 27 -15.25 -4.08 9.44
N ASN A 28 -14.70 -4.59 10.55
CA ASN A 28 -15.07 -5.89 11.12
C ASN A 28 -14.96 -7.05 10.13
N CYS A 29 -13.86 -7.14 9.39
CA CYS A 29 -13.66 -8.17 8.36
C CYS A 29 -12.56 -9.17 8.73
N LEU A 30 -12.71 -10.37 8.22
CA LEU A 30 -11.70 -11.43 8.25
C LEU A 30 -11.22 -11.73 6.83
N PHE A 31 -9.91 -11.62 6.61
CA PHE A 31 -9.26 -12.05 5.37
C PHE A 31 -8.37 -13.26 5.68
N ASN A 32 -8.67 -14.40 5.09
CA ASN A 32 -7.94 -15.63 5.35
C ASN A 32 -7.47 -16.27 4.05
N GLY A 33 -6.16 -16.48 3.93
CA GLY A 33 -5.53 -17.11 2.78
C GLY A 33 -5.61 -16.29 1.49
N THR A 34 -5.89 -14.99 1.57
CA THR A 34 -5.92 -14.12 0.40
C THR A 34 -4.51 -13.81 -0.11
N ASP A 35 -4.36 -13.49 -1.41
CA ASP A 35 -3.04 -13.13 -1.95
C ASP A 35 -2.51 -11.82 -1.36
N THR A 36 -3.39 -10.86 -1.07
CA THR A 36 -3.08 -9.59 -0.40
C THR A 36 -4.20 -9.23 0.58
N GLY A 37 -3.89 -8.60 1.69
CA GLY A 37 -4.91 -8.13 2.62
C GLY A 37 -5.62 -6.89 2.11
N LEU A 38 -5.05 -5.69 2.31
CA LEU A 38 -5.52 -4.43 1.75
C LEU A 38 -4.70 -4.08 0.50
N ARG A 39 -5.36 -3.81 -0.61
CA ARG A 39 -4.69 -3.50 -1.87
C ARG A 39 -5.27 -2.29 -2.56
N LEU A 40 -4.48 -1.21 -2.66
CA LEU A 40 -4.77 -0.07 -3.51
C LEU A 40 -3.76 -0.06 -4.66
N LYS A 41 -4.23 -0.01 -5.89
CA LYS A 41 -3.35 -0.08 -7.06
C LYS A 41 -3.84 0.81 -8.18
N SER A 42 -2.90 1.50 -8.80
CA SER A 42 -3.12 2.28 -10.02
C SER A 42 -1.80 2.42 -10.79
N THR A 43 -1.82 3.17 -11.86
CA THR A 43 -0.64 3.49 -12.65
C THR A 43 -0.83 4.84 -13.35
N ARG A 44 0.27 5.49 -13.73
CA ARG A 44 0.21 6.66 -14.63
C ARG A 44 -0.61 6.37 -15.87
N GLY A 45 -1.30 7.37 -16.40
CA GLY A 45 -2.22 7.25 -17.53
C GLY A 45 -3.65 6.91 -17.13
N ARG A 46 -3.91 6.49 -15.87
CA ARG A 46 -5.27 6.20 -15.39
C ARG A 46 -5.89 7.34 -14.60
N GLY A 47 -5.07 8.18 -13.99
CA GLY A 47 -5.56 9.24 -13.12
C GLY A 47 -6.37 8.71 -11.94
N GLY A 48 -7.31 9.55 -11.50
CA GLY A 48 -8.20 9.24 -10.38
C GLY A 48 -7.60 9.47 -9.00
N ILE A 49 -8.45 9.80 -8.04
CA ILE A 49 -8.07 10.05 -6.66
C ILE A 49 -8.74 9.02 -5.75
N VAL A 50 -7.95 8.28 -4.99
CA VAL A 50 -8.43 7.46 -3.87
C VAL A 50 -8.20 8.22 -2.59
N GLU A 51 -9.27 8.60 -1.91
CA GLU A 51 -9.19 9.43 -0.72
C GLU A 51 -10.27 9.13 0.32
N ASN A 52 -10.00 9.49 1.57
CA ASN A 52 -10.92 9.31 2.68
C ASN A 52 -11.35 7.84 2.82
N ILE A 53 -10.36 6.96 2.90
CA ILE A 53 -10.57 5.52 3.08
C ILE A 53 -10.36 5.20 4.55
N TYR A 54 -11.36 4.62 5.17
CA TYR A 54 -11.38 4.26 6.59
C TYR A 54 -11.45 2.75 6.71
N VAL A 55 -10.44 2.16 7.34
CA VAL A 55 -10.36 0.70 7.53
C VAL A 55 -10.11 0.41 9.00
N GLU A 56 -10.97 -0.38 9.62
CA GLU A 56 -10.81 -0.71 11.03
C GLU A 56 -11.28 -2.12 11.39
N ASN A 57 -10.67 -2.66 12.45
CA ASN A 57 -11.05 -3.97 13.00
C ASN A 57 -10.95 -5.08 11.94
N ILE A 58 -9.79 -5.20 11.30
CA ILE A 58 -9.53 -6.24 10.30
C ILE A 58 -8.61 -7.29 10.87
N ASN A 59 -9.02 -8.53 10.75
CA ASN A 59 -8.19 -9.68 11.07
C ASN A 59 -7.70 -10.35 9.78
N MET A 60 -6.40 -10.55 9.68
CA MET A 60 -5.74 -11.15 8.51
C MET A 60 -4.98 -12.40 8.96
N VAL A 61 -5.20 -13.51 8.26
CA VAL A 61 -4.56 -14.79 8.55
C VAL A 61 -4.04 -15.40 7.25
N ASP A 62 -2.80 -15.88 7.28
CA ASP A 62 -2.15 -16.59 6.16
C ASP A 62 -2.21 -15.82 4.83
N ILE A 63 -1.87 -14.53 4.85
CA ILE A 63 -1.79 -13.71 3.64
C ILE A 63 -0.59 -14.16 2.80
N LYS A 64 -0.82 -14.56 1.57
CA LYS A 64 0.19 -15.17 0.68
C LYS A 64 1.28 -14.20 0.25
N GLY A 65 0.95 -12.93 0.12
CA GLY A 65 1.84 -11.84 -0.24
C GLY A 65 1.92 -10.79 0.86
N ASP A 66 1.61 -9.56 0.53
CA ASP A 66 1.70 -8.44 1.45
C ASP A 66 0.38 -8.26 2.23
N ALA A 67 0.48 -7.95 3.53
CA ALA A 67 -0.73 -7.56 4.27
C ALA A 67 -1.30 -6.26 3.71
N PHE A 68 -0.44 -5.25 3.44
CA PHE A 68 -0.83 -4.03 2.76
C PHE A 68 0.03 -3.80 1.51
N THR A 69 -0.62 -3.53 0.38
CA THR A 69 0.04 -3.09 -0.87
C THR A 69 -0.67 -1.86 -1.41
N PHE A 70 0.00 -0.69 -1.38
CA PHE A 70 -0.46 0.55 -2.01
C PHE A 70 0.55 0.93 -3.07
N ASP A 71 0.20 0.71 -4.35
CA ASP A 71 1.16 0.74 -5.46
C ASP A 71 0.63 1.55 -6.65
N LEU A 72 1.33 2.64 -6.96
CA LEU A 72 1.05 3.52 -8.10
C LEU A 72 1.88 3.17 -9.36
N TYR A 73 2.64 2.07 -9.32
CA TYR A 73 3.41 1.54 -10.46
C TYR A 73 2.85 0.21 -11.00
N TYR A 74 1.61 -0.12 -10.73
CA TYR A 74 1.05 -1.45 -10.93
C TYR A 74 1.28 -2.06 -12.32
N ALA A 75 1.21 -1.28 -13.40
CA ALA A 75 1.39 -1.75 -14.77
C ALA A 75 2.80 -1.48 -15.33
N ASN A 76 3.62 -0.68 -14.66
CA ASN A 76 4.94 -0.27 -15.10
C ASN A 76 6.05 -1.13 -14.51
N LYS A 77 5.76 -2.39 -14.16
CA LYS A 77 6.83 -3.33 -13.83
C LYS A 77 7.59 -3.63 -15.12
N PRO A 78 8.94 -3.53 -15.12
CA PRO A 78 9.70 -4.02 -16.25
C PRO A 78 9.27 -5.44 -16.55
N VAL A 79 8.86 -5.71 -17.78
CA VAL A 79 8.57 -7.09 -18.21
C VAL A 79 9.88 -7.84 -18.06
N ALA A 80 9.93 -8.85 -17.20
CA ALA A 80 11.10 -9.68 -17.00
C ALA A 80 11.47 -10.27 -18.38
N GLY A 81 12.61 -9.82 -18.94
CA GLY A 81 13.11 -10.28 -20.24
C GLY A 81 13.44 -9.19 -21.25
N LYS A 82 13.15 -7.92 -20.99
CA LYS A 82 13.74 -6.79 -21.72
C LYS A 82 14.71 -6.06 -20.81
N ALA A 83 15.92 -6.64 -20.70
CA ALA A 83 17.11 -5.84 -20.47
C ALA A 83 17.29 -5.04 -21.76
N ASP A 84 16.81 -3.83 -21.80
CA ASP A 84 17.25 -2.88 -22.79
C ASP A 84 17.78 -1.64 -22.10
N SER A 85 19.08 -1.61 -22.19
CA SER A 85 19.96 -0.57 -22.70
C SER A 85 19.72 0.82 -22.11
N THR A 86 20.77 1.21 -21.34
CA THR A 86 21.40 2.52 -21.40
C THR A 86 20.48 3.69 -21.77
N THR A 87 19.85 4.29 -20.78
CA THR A 87 19.71 5.73 -20.80
C THR A 87 20.02 6.25 -19.39
N SER A 88 21.25 6.69 -19.27
CA SER A 88 21.69 7.63 -18.25
C SER A 88 21.14 9.02 -18.61
N GLU A 89 19.83 9.16 -18.56
CA GLU A 89 19.19 10.46 -18.34
C GLU A 89 18.61 10.35 -16.93
N ALA A 90 18.99 11.28 -16.09
CA ALA A 90 18.28 11.51 -14.83
C ALA A 90 16.82 11.71 -15.23
N ASP A 91 16.00 10.69 -15.04
CA ASP A 91 14.59 10.69 -15.43
C ASP A 91 13.95 11.88 -14.74
N ALA A 92 13.72 12.94 -15.50
CA ALA A 92 13.05 14.14 -15.00
C ALA A 92 11.69 13.67 -14.48
N VAL A 93 11.39 14.01 -13.22
CA VAL A 93 10.10 13.69 -12.60
C VAL A 93 9.01 14.25 -13.51
N PRO A 94 8.09 13.42 -14.03
CA PRO A 94 7.08 13.90 -14.96
C PRO A 94 6.15 14.90 -14.27
N PRO A 95 5.56 15.84 -15.02
CA PRO A 95 4.59 16.79 -14.47
C PRO A 95 3.33 16.07 -14.01
N VAL A 96 2.72 16.57 -12.94
CA VAL A 96 1.40 16.13 -12.50
C VAL A 96 0.35 16.53 -13.52
N THR A 97 -0.48 15.59 -13.95
CA THR A 97 -1.58 15.79 -14.88
C THR A 97 -2.86 15.13 -14.36
N GLU A 98 -3.97 15.26 -15.09
CA GLU A 98 -5.21 14.55 -14.77
C GLU A 98 -5.04 13.02 -14.83
N GLU A 99 -4.05 12.54 -15.57
CA GLU A 99 -3.71 11.11 -15.69
C GLU A 99 -2.80 10.62 -14.55
N THR A 100 -2.37 11.49 -13.64
CA THR A 100 -1.55 11.11 -12.49
C THR A 100 -2.45 10.61 -11.35
N PRO A 101 -2.39 9.33 -10.97
CA PRO A 101 -3.21 8.79 -9.88
C PRO A 101 -2.71 9.29 -8.52
N CYS A 102 -3.63 9.45 -7.57
CA CYS A 102 -3.35 9.94 -6.24
C CYS A 102 -4.00 9.05 -5.18
N PHE A 103 -3.23 8.66 -4.14
CA PHE A 103 -3.75 8.03 -2.93
C PHE A 103 -3.44 8.92 -1.73
N ARG A 104 -4.48 9.34 -1.02
CA ARG A 104 -4.34 10.22 0.14
C ARG A 104 -5.44 10.03 1.18
N ASN A 105 -5.22 10.53 2.39
CA ASN A 105 -6.19 10.49 3.49
C ASN A 105 -6.66 9.06 3.77
N LEU A 106 -5.72 8.20 4.14
CA LEU A 106 -5.97 6.79 4.46
C LEU A 106 -5.87 6.61 5.97
N PHE A 107 -6.96 6.21 6.61
CA PHE A 107 -7.07 6.07 8.06
C PHE A 107 -7.34 4.60 8.40
N ILE A 108 -6.34 3.95 8.99
CA ILE A 108 -6.36 2.50 9.23
C ILE A 108 -6.09 2.25 10.71
N SER A 109 -6.90 1.43 11.34
CA SER A 109 -6.73 1.11 12.76
C SER A 109 -7.17 -0.30 13.13
N ASN A 110 -6.62 -0.78 14.25
CA ASN A 110 -7.01 -2.06 14.84
C ASN A 110 -6.86 -3.22 13.85
N ILE A 111 -5.69 -3.35 13.24
CA ILE A 111 -5.38 -4.41 12.30
C ILE A 111 -4.55 -5.48 13.00
N THR A 112 -4.95 -6.73 12.85
CA THR A 112 -4.13 -7.87 13.24
C THR A 112 -3.82 -8.71 12.01
N CYS A 113 -2.55 -8.92 11.72
CA CYS A 113 -2.10 -9.80 10.65
C CYS A 113 -1.20 -10.89 11.20
N GLN A 114 -1.62 -12.14 11.07
CA GLN A 114 -0.84 -13.32 11.44
C GLN A 114 -0.47 -14.13 10.19
N GLY A 115 0.77 -13.97 9.75
CA GLY A 115 1.29 -14.62 8.56
C GLY A 115 1.06 -13.81 7.30
N ALA A 116 2.11 -13.12 6.88
CA ALA A 116 2.22 -12.48 5.58
C ALA A 116 3.66 -12.58 5.07
N LYS A 117 3.86 -12.51 3.78
CA LYS A 117 5.21 -12.45 3.23
C LYS A 117 5.87 -11.10 3.53
N ARG A 118 5.13 -10.01 3.52
CA ARG A 118 5.55 -8.68 3.92
C ARG A 118 4.42 -7.96 4.65
N ALA A 119 4.76 -7.19 5.68
CA ALA A 119 3.77 -6.42 6.42
C ALA A 119 3.16 -5.31 5.55
N ILE A 120 3.99 -4.40 5.05
CA ILE A 120 3.52 -3.19 4.38
C ILE A 120 4.39 -2.92 3.15
N TYR A 121 3.77 -2.59 2.02
CA TYR A 121 4.40 -2.07 0.83
C TYR A 121 3.68 -0.83 0.32
N PHE A 122 4.34 0.33 0.43
CA PHE A 122 3.88 1.58 -0.13
C PHE A 122 4.83 2.01 -1.24
N ASN A 123 4.29 2.28 -2.41
CA ASN A 123 5.04 2.65 -3.60
C ASN A 123 4.31 3.77 -4.35
N GLY A 124 4.51 4.99 -3.87
CA GLY A 124 3.99 6.21 -4.49
C GLY A 124 4.77 6.59 -5.75
N LEU A 125 4.38 7.68 -6.37
CA LEU A 125 5.12 8.29 -7.48
C LEU A 125 6.00 9.43 -6.95
N PRO A 126 7.16 9.73 -7.55
CA PRO A 126 7.98 10.86 -7.15
C PRO A 126 7.22 12.19 -7.28
N GLU A 127 6.40 12.35 -8.33
CA GLU A 127 5.55 13.54 -8.55
C GLU A 127 4.26 13.52 -7.73
N MET A 128 3.81 12.34 -7.27
CA MET A 128 2.58 12.16 -6.48
C MET A 128 2.81 11.10 -5.40
N PRO A 129 3.50 11.45 -4.31
CA PRO A 129 3.68 10.55 -3.19
C PRO A 129 2.35 10.13 -2.55
N LEU A 130 2.33 8.96 -1.92
CA LEU A 130 1.24 8.62 -1.00
C LEU A 130 1.21 9.65 0.13
N ASP A 131 0.06 10.21 0.44
CA ASP A 131 -0.04 11.35 1.36
C ASP A 131 -1.07 11.15 2.47
N ASN A 132 -0.71 11.55 3.67
CA ASN A 132 -1.59 11.52 4.84
C ASN A 132 -2.17 10.13 5.11
N LEU A 133 -1.31 9.22 5.56
CA LEU A 133 -1.70 7.88 5.99
C LEU A 133 -1.48 7.74 7.49
N GLN A 134 -2.52 7.33 8.20
CA GLN A 134 -2.47 7.02 9.62
C GLN A 134 -2.75 5.53 9.83
N LEU A 135 -1.82 4.85 10.48
CA LEU A 135 -1.98 3.46 10.90
C LEU A 135 -1.86 3.41 12.41
N LYS A 136 -2.89 2.91 13.09
CA LYS A 136 -2.97 2.89 14.54
C LYS A 136 -3.28 1.51 15.11
N ASN A 137 -2.77 1.25 16.32
CA ASN A 137 -3.12 0.07 17.12
C ASN A 137 -3.07 -1.23 16.30
N SER A 138 -1.95 -1.51 15.65
CA SER A 138 -1.89 -2.60 14.67
C SER A 138 -0.70 -3.52 14.91
N LEU A 139 -0.91 -4.81 14.69
CA LEU A 139 0.09 -5.86 14.83
C LEU A 139 0.24 -6.64 13.52
N PHE A 140 1.48 -6.72 13.03
CA PHE A 140 1.83 -7.52 11.86
C PHE A 140 2.89 -8.55 12.25
N VAL A 141 2.62 -9.82 11.97
CA VAL A 141 3.60 -10.92 12.01
C VAL A 141 3.82 -11.38 10.58
N SER A 142 5.04 -11.21 10.07
CA SER A 142 5.35 -11.42 8.64
C SER A 142 6.79 -11.87 8.43
N GLU A 143 7.12 -12.31 7.21
CA GLU A 143 8.52 -12.62 6.88
C GLU A 143 9.36 -11.34 6.76
N LYS A 144 8.85 -10.34 6.04
CA LYS A 144 9.51 -9.05 5.83
C LYS A 144 8.73 -7.92 6.49
N GLY A 145 9.44 -6.89 6.92
CA GLY A 145 8.87 -5.71 7.54
C GLY A 145 8.11 -4.80 6.57
N ALA A 146 8.14 -3.50 6.85
CA ALA A 146 7.54 -2.47 6.02
C ALA A 146 8.57 -1.89 5.03
N GLU A 147 8.12 -1.60 3.82
CA GLU A 147 8.89 -0.90 2.79
C GLU A 147 8.05 0.25 2.24
N LEU A 148 8.54 1.48 2.39
CA LEU A 148 7.85 2.70 1.97
C LEU A 148 8.71 3.44 0.95
N LYS A 149 8.10 3.77 -0.20
CA LYS A 149 8.72 4.55 -1.27
C LYS A 149 7.79 5.69 -1.68
N TYR A 150 8.34 6.89 -1.81
CA TYR A 150 7.59 8.08 -2.21
C TYR A 150 6.29 8.23 -1.42
N ALA A 151 6.44 8.50 -0.13
CA ALA A 151 5.33 8.69 0.80
C ALA A 151 5.60 9.88 1.73
N LYS A 152 4.57 10.59 2.15
CA LYS A 152 4.69 11.71 3.07
C LYS A 152 3.55 11.79 4.06
N ASN A 153 3.80 12.45 5.19
CA ASN A 153 2.82 12.63 6.26
C ASN A 153 2.26 11.29 6.75
N ILE A 154 3.15 10.40 7.16
CA ILE A 154 2.81 9.05 7.62
C ILE A 154 2.87 9.02 9.15
N LEU A 155 1.82 8.53 9.78
CA LEU A 155 1.77 8.27 11.21
C LEU A 155 1.61 6.77 11.47
N PHE A 156 2.55 6.20 12.20
CA PHE A 156 2.43 4.89 12.83
C PHE A 156 2.31 5.09 14.35
N ASP A 157 1.11 4.93 14.90
CA ASP A 157 0.78 5.10 16.30
C ASP A 157 0.44 3.73 16.90
N ASN A 158 1.25 3.27 17.84
CA ASN A 158 1.14 1.94 18.45
C ASN A 158 1.11 0.83 17.37
N VAL A 159 2.07 0.85 16.43
CA VAL A 159 2.20 -0.15 15.37
C VAL A 159 3.36 -1.09 15.66
N LYS A 160 3.07 -2.37 15.78
CA LYS A 160 4.08 -3.40 15.97
C LYS A 160 4.23 -4.27 14.73
N ILE A 161 5.45 -4.32 14.20
CA ILE A 161 5.82 -5.22 13.10
C ILE A 161 6.86 -6.20 13.63
N VAL A 162 6.52 -7.48 13.63
CA VAL A 162 7.38 -8.60 14.00
C VAL A 162 7.72 -9.35 12.72
N ASN A 163 8.94 -9.17 12.24
CA ASN A 163 9.39 -9.81 11.00
C ASN A 163 10.57 -10.76 11.27
N SER A 164 10.64 -11.84 10.51
CA SER A 164 11.70 -12.85 10.63
C SER A 164 12.93 -12.56 9.77
N GLN A 165 12.81 -11.67 8.77
CA GLN A 165 13.86 -11.37 7.80
C GLN A 165 13.98 -9.87 7.54
N GLY A 166 15.23 -9.40 7.46
CA GLY A 166 15.54 -8.01 7.07
C GLY A 166 15.16 -6.97 8.11
N ASN A 167 15.15 -5.72 7.68
CA ASN A 167 14.81 -4.59 8.54
C ASN A 167 13.29 -4.50 8.77
N ARG A 168 12.91 -4.06 9.99
CA ARG A 168 11.52 -3.79 10.33
C ARG A 168 10.88 -2.73 9.42
N LEU A 169 11.65 -1.70 9.07
CA LEU A 169 11.20 -0.59 8.25
C LEU A 169 12.32 -0.14 7.31
N VAL A 170 12.01 -0.08 6.02
CA VAL A 170 12.86 0.46 4.96
C VAL A 170 12.17 1.67 4.34
N LYS A 171 12.88 2.79 4.23
CA LYS A 171 12.36 4.07 3.72
C LYS A 171 13.17 4.54 2.52
N ASN A 172 12.50 4.98 1.46
CA ASN A 172 13.11 5.60 0.30
C ASN A 172 12.22 6.77 -0.17
N ASN A 173 12.75 8.00 -0.13
CA ASN A 173 12.00 9.22 -0.42
C ASN A 173 10.70 9.32 0.42
N VAL A 174 10.85 9.23 1.73
CA VAL A 174 9.74 9.34 2.70
C VAL A 174 9.95 10.60 3.53
N GLU A 175 8.93 11.45 3.57
CA GLU A 175 8.92 12.70 4.31
C GLU A 175 7.91 12.64 5.46
N ASN A 176 8.24 13.25 6.60
CA ASN A 176 7.34 13.37 7.76
C ASN A 176 6.74 12.04 8.20
N LEU A 177 7.57 11.03 8.45
CA LEU A 177 7.15 9.80 9.12
C LEU A 177 7.31 9.96 10.62
N THR A 178 6.23 9.78 11.37
CA THR A 178 6.19 9.74 12.83
C THR A 178 5.86 8.32 13.31
N GLU A 179 6.58 7.83 14.30
CA GLU A 179 6.33 6.58 15.01
C GLU A 179 6.11 6.90 16.50
N GLU A 180 4.96 6.50 17.06
CA GLU A 180 4.57 6.69 18.46
C GLU A 180 4.20 5.37 19.13
#